data_f0b422f152f00d2d24a2665ff92430e3
#
_entry.id   f0b422f152f00d2d24a2665ff92430e3
#
_cell.length_a   1.000
_cell.length_b   1.000
_cell.length_c   1.000
_cell.angle_alpha   90.00
_cell.angle_beta   90.00
_cell.angle_gamma   90.00
#
_symmetry.space_group_name_H-M   'P 1'
#
loop_
_entity.id
_entity.type
_entity.pdbx_description
1 polymer ?
#
loop_
_entity_poly.entity_id
_entity_poly.type
_entity_poly.pdbx_seq_one_letter_code
_entity_poly.pdbx_strand_id
1 'polypeptide(L)'
;MEEKIKRKSEANIIIVIDALKKIMTIFLGPFLTAYFIKTSNESMVDLSIYYIFSYLLLGIGSFIVASIVKNKFRIGMFRLGVVFNFIYIMTIVLLREKIVDNLWLISILYGISQSAYWFPYNLFVIDKIENSERTNYTVKKNLIVSSIGVLFPIILGTTITITNFELTSIIILAISLVQIILSFMLTPDKHVSQLNKYNMVETWNRIKKNKQVKKMLLVEFLVGFTISDGALGTLITILIFNAFKTNMNLGIITSISTILSMCAIKLYGKIFKNKSDKKILMFSSIIPVISVLTVLFNTNN
;
A
#
# COMPACT_ATOMS: atom_id res chain seq x y z
N MET A 1 -34.55 8.40 -3.12
CA MET A 1 -34.33 7.23 -2.25
C MET A 1 -33.40 6.21 -2.92
N GLU A 2 -33.66 5.79 -4.14
CA GLU A 2 -32.85 4.81 -4.89
C GLU A 2 -31.38 5.22 -5.08
N GLU A 3 -31.10 6.47 -5.41
CA GLU A 3 -29.73 6.95 -5.59
C GLU A 3 -28.90 6.87 -4.29
N LYS A 4 -29.50 7.16 -3.14
CA LYS A 4 -28.86 7.04 -1.83
C LYS A 4 -28.55 5.58 -1.46
N ILE A 5 -29.48 4.66 -1.78
CA ILE A 5 -29.29 3.22 -1.58
C ILE A 5 -28.15 2.73 -2.47
N LYS A 6 -28.12 3.14 -3.74
CA LYS A 6 -27.06 2.80 -4.69
C LYS A 6 -25.69 3.29 -4.22
N ARG A 7 -25.56 4.55 -3.78
CA ARG A 7 -24.29 5.09 -3.24
C ARG A 7 -23.79 4.33 -2.03
N LYS A 8 -24.70 3.96 -1.10
CA LYS A 8 -24.35 3.16 0.07
C LYS A 8 -23.89 1.75 -0.30
N SER A 9 -24.49 1.12 -1.30
CA SER A 9 -24.05 -0.17 -1.84
C SER A 9 -22.65 -0.06 -2.46
N GLU A 10 -22.41 0.96 -3.29
CA GLU A 10 -21.07 1.18 -3.90
C GLU A 10 -20.00 1.49 -2.85
N ALA A 11 -20.32 2.24 -1.79
CA ALA A 11 -19.41 2.47 -0.67
C ALA A 11 -18.98 1.16 0.01
N ASN A 12 -19.90 0.21 0.18
CA ASN A 12 -19.58 -1.12 0.72
C ASN A 12 -18.71 -1.92 -0.26
N ILE A 13 -18.97 -1.87 -1.57
CA ILE A 13 -18.12 -2.52 -2.58
C ILE A 13 -16.69 -1.95 -2.53
N ILE A 14 -16.52 -0.64 -2.38
CA ILE A 14 -15.20 -0.02 -2.25
C ILE A 14 -14.48 -0.53 -1.00
N ILE A 15 -15.16 -0.68 0.14
CA ILE A 15 -14.56 -1.24 1.36
C ILE A 15 -14.09 -2.69 1.13
N VAL A 16 -14.86 -3.51 0.40
CA VAL A 16 -14.45 -4.88 0.07
C VAL A 16 -13.24 -4.87 -0.87
N ILE A 17 -13.21 -3.98 -1.86
CA ILE A 17 -12.04 -3.79 -2.74
C ILE A 17 -10.80 -3.43 -1.93
N ASP A 18 -10.92 -2.53 -0.93
CA ASP A 18 -9.82 -2.16 -0.02
C ASP A 18 -9.37 -3.34 0.84
N ALA A 19 -10.32 -4.15 1.31
CA ALA A 19 -10.06 -5.36 2.08
C ALA A 19 -9.23 -6.36 1.25
N LEU A 20 -9.64 -6.64 0.01
CA LEU A 20 -8.90 -7.51 -0.91
C LEU A 20 -7.54 -6.92 -1.26
N LYS A 21 -7.46 -5.60 -1.50
CA LYS A 21 -6.17 -4.92 -1.74
C LYS A 21 -5.23 -5.07 -0.56
N LYS A 22 -5.73 -4.96 0.68
CA LYS A 22 -4.92 -5.14 1.90
C LYS A 22 -4.34 -6.55 1.99
N ILE A 23 -5.13 -7.60 1.69
CA ILE A 23 -4.64 -8.99 1.65
C ILE A 23 -3.50 -9.12 0.65
N MET A 24 -3.69 -8.63 -0.58
CA MET A 24 -2.65 -8.66 -1.62
C MET A 24 -1.40 -7.88 -1.20
N THR A 25 -1.56 -6.70 -0.58
CA THR A 25 -0.42 -5.89 -0.10
C THR A 25 0.38 -6.62 0.98
N ILE A 26 -0.29 -7.34 1.90
CA ILE A 26 0.40 -8.16 2.90
C ILE A 26 1.22 -9.26 2.24
N PHE A 27 0.68 -9.93 1.22
CA PHE A 27 1.40 -10.96 0.49
C PHE A 27 2.56 -10.38 -0.33
N LEU A 28 2.31 -9.33 -1.09
CA LEU A 28 3.29 -8.69 -1.99
C LEU A 28 4.35 -7.84 -1.26
N GLY A 29 4.16 -7.51 0.00
CA GLY A 29 5.14 -6.84 0.85
C GLY A 29 6.07 -7.88 1.50
N PRO A 30 5.84 -8.24 2.77
CA PRO A 30 6.79 -9.06 3.53
C PRO A 30 7.02 -10.45 2.93
N PHE A 31 5.99 -11.15 2.44
CA PHE A 31 6.19 -12.52 1.94
C PHE A 31 6.86 -12.58 0.57
N LEU A 32 6.57 -11.64 -0.33
CA LEU A 32 7.30 -11.53 -1.59
C LEU A 32 8.77 -11.14 -1.34
N THR A 33 9.03 -10.24 -0.39
CA THR A 33 10.40 -9.88 0.04
C THR A 33 11.15 -11.11 0.53
N ALA A 34 10.54 -11.92 1.41
CA ALA A 34 11.13 -13.16 1.91
C ALA A 34 11.39 -14.17 0.78
N TYR A 35 10.48 -14.26 -0.19
CA TYR A 35 10.64 -15.10 -1.36
C TYR A 35 11.79 -14.64 -2.26
N PHE A 36 11.92 -13.32 -2.50
CA PHE A 36 13.06 -12.75 -3.24
C PHE A 36 14.40 -13.07 -2.57
N ILE A 37 14.50 -12.91 -1.24
CA ILE A 37 15.72 -13.21 -0.51
C ILE A 37 16.10 -14.69 -0.69
N LYS A 38 15.11 -15.57 -0.59
CA LYS A 38 15.34 -17.02 -0.74
C LYS A 38 15.78 -17.38 -2.17
N THR A 39 15.17 -16.79 -3.21
CA THR A 39 15.44 -17.13 -4.61
C THR A 39 16.68 -16.44 -5.18
N SER A 40 17.09 -15.29 -4.62
CA SER A 40 18.28 -14.53 -5.02
C SER A 40 19.55 -14.94 -4.26
N ASN A 41 19.53 -16.06 -3.54
CA ASN A 41 20.65 -16.45 -2.67
C ASN A 41 21.08 -15.33 -1.69
N GLU A 42 20.11 -14.69 -1.06
CA GLU A 42 20.28 -13.58 -0.11
C GLU A 42 20.88 -12.28 -0.73
N SER A 43 20.78 -12.12 -2.06
CA SER A 43 21.27 -10.92 -2.75
C SER A 43 20.44 -9.67 -2.37
N MET A 44 21.02 -8.79 -1.56
CA MET A 44 20.43 -7.49 -1.23
C MET A 44 20.47 -6.53 -2.42
N VAL A 45 21.35 -6.75 -3.38
CA VAL A 45 21.46 -5.94 -4.60
C VAL A 45 20.24 -6.13 -5.48
N ASP A 46 19.83 -7.37 -5.74
CA ASP A 46 18.65 -7.68 -6.57
C ASP A 46 17.37 -7.13 -5.96
N LEU A 47 17.23 -7.30 -4.65
CA LEU A 47 16.09 -6.75 -3.91
C LEU A 47 16.05 -5.21 -3.99
N SER A 48 17.22 -4.56 -3.85
CA SER A 48 17.33 -3.10 -3.95
C SER A 48 16.99 -2.61 -5.35
N ILE A 49 17.47 -3.29 -6.40
CA ILE A 49 17.14 -3.01 -7.79
C ILE A 49 15.62 -3.06 -8.01
N TYR A 50 14.97 -4.13 -7.55
CA TYR A 50 13.52 -4.28 -7.64
C TYR A 50 12.79 -3.09 -7.00
N TYR A 51 13.12 -2.71 -5.77
CA TYR A 51 12.44 -1.62 -5.08
C TYR A 51 12.71 -0.25 -5.69
N ILE A 52 13.97 0.05 -6.06
CA ILE A 52 14.33 1.31 -6.70
C ILE A 52 13.55 1.50 -7.99
N PHE A 53 13.55 0.51 -8.89
CA PHE A 53 12.80 0.60 -10.15
C PHE A 53 11.30 0.66 -9.92
N SER A 54 10.75 -0.12 -8.98
CA SER A 54 9.33 -0.13 -8.64
C SER A 54 8.83 1.24 -8.17
N TYR A 55 9.53 1.88 -7.24
CA TYR A 55 9.13 3.18 -6.72
C TYR A 55 9.41 4.33 -7.69
N LEU A 56 10.48 4.26 -8.47
CA LEU A 56 10.76 5.22 -9.53
C LEU A 56 9.64 5.20 -10.58
N LEU A 57 9.25 4.02 -11.02
CA LEU A 57 8.17 3.84 -12.01
C LEU A 57 6.79 4.20 -11.43
N LEU A 58 6.55 3.93 -10.15
CA LEU A 58 5.37 4.40 -9.44
C LEU A 58 5.29 5.93 -9.45
N GLY A 59 6.40 6.60 -9.15
CA GLY A 59 6.48 8.07 -9.18
C GLY A 59 6.21 8.64 -10.57
N ILE A 60 6.95 8.19 -11.59
CA ILE A 60 6.77 8.62 -12.99
C ILE A 60 5.35 8.30 -13.46
N GLY A 61 4.89 7.08 -13.22
CA GLY A 61 3.55 6.64 -13.61
C GLY A 61 2.46 7.48 -12.97
N SER A 62 2.61 7.89 -11.71
CA SER A 62 1.65 8.76 -11.03
C SER A 62 1.52 10.14 -11.70
N PHE A 63 2.62 10.72 -12.18
CA PHE A 63 2.57 11.97 -12.97
C PHE A 63 1.87 11.77 -14.31
N ILE A 64 2.16 10.68 -15.02
CA ILE A 64 1.49 10.34 -16.28
C ILE A 64 -0.01 10.16 -16.07
N VAL A 65 -0.40 9.36 -15.08
CA VAL A 65 -1.80 9.09 -14.73
C VAL A 65 -2.51 10.39 -14.36
N ALA A 66 -1.88 11.25 -13.54
CA ALA A 66 -2.46 12.55 -13.16
C ALA A 66 -2.73 13.46 -14.37
N SER A 67 -1.90 13.38 -15.42
CA SER A 67 -2.09 14.15 -16.65
C SER A 67 -3.21 13.60 -17.55
N ILE A 68 -3.45 12.29 -17.52
CA ILE A 68 -4.45 11.58 -18.35
C ILE A 68 -5.82 11.58 -17.67
N VAL A 69 -5.87 11.44 -16.33
CA VAL A 69 -7.11 11.32 -15.56
C VAL A 69 -7.89 12.62 -15.62
N LYS A 70 -8.83 12.67 -16.56
CA LYS A 70 -9.87 13.68 -16.64
C LYS A 70 -11.13 13.19 -15.93
N ASN A 71 -12.09 14.07 -15.75
CA ASN A 71 -13.34 13.81 -15.04
C ASN A 71 -14.06 12.51 -15.45
N LYS A 72 -13.98 12.10 -16.72
CA LYS A 72 -14.66 10.90 -17.26
C LYS A 72 -13.84 9.61 -17.17
N PHE A 73 -12.52 9.69 -16.93
CA PHE A 73 -11.64 8.51 -17.00
C PHE A 73 -11.22 7.95 -15.64
N ARG A 74 -11.67 8.50 -14.50
CA ARG A 74 -11.25 8.09 -13.16
C ARG A 74 -11.47 6.60 -12.91
N ILE A 75 -12.70 6.15 -13.12
CA ILE A 75 -13.05 4.74 -12.90
C ILE A 75 -12.37 3.81 -13.91
N GLY A 76 -12.22 4.25 -15.18
CA GLY A 76 -11.50 3.49 -16.19
C GLY A 76 -10.04 3.28 -15.84
N MET A 77 -9.34 4.34 -15.40
CA MET A 77 -7.95 4.25 -14.95
C MET A 77 -7.82 3.40 -13.67
N PHE A 78 -8.75 3.53 -12.73
CA PHE A 78 -8.79 2.67 -11.55
C PHE A 78 -8.91 1.19 -11.94
N ARG A 79 -9.83 0.85 -12.85
CA ARG A 79 -9.98 -0.53 -13.37
C ARG A 79 -8.72 -1.01 -14.08
N LEU A 80 -8.07 -0.16 -14.87
CA LEU A 80 -6.77 -0.49 -15.46
C LEU A 80 -5.73 -0.81 -14.38
N GLY A 81 -5.66 -0.02 -13.31
CA GLY A 81 -4.78 -0.29 -12.17
C GLY A 81 -5.05 -1.65 -11.53
N VAL A 82 -6.34 -2.01 -11.36
CA VAL A 82 -6.74 -3.33 -10.83
C VAL A 82 -6.33 -4.46 -11.78
N VAL A 83 -6.54 -4.30 -13.10
CA VAL A 83 -6.13 -5.28 -14.11
C VAL A 83 -4.61 -5.43 -14.16
N PHE A 84 -3.86 -4.34 -14.15
CA PHE A 84 -2.39 -4.42 -14.09
C PHE A 84 -1.89 -5.05 -12.79
N ASN A 85 -2.59 -4.87 -11.67
CA ASN A 85 -2.25 -5.58 -10.43
C ASN A 85 -2.46 -7.10 -10.57
N PHE A 86 -3.51 -7.53 -11.25
CA PHE A 86 -3.73 -8.94 -11.59
C PHE A 86 -2.61 -9.47 -12.49
N ILE A 87 -2.26 -8.74 -13.56
CA ILE A 87 -1.16 -9.13 -14.48
C ILE A 87 0.17 -9.22 -13.71
N TYR A 88 0.45 -8.29 -12.80
CA TYR A 88 1.62 -8.32 -11.95
C TYR A 88 1.69 -9.60 -11.09
N ILE A 89 0.59 -9.95 -10.41
CA ILE A 89 0.52 -11.19 -9.61
C ILE A 89 0.61 -12.42 -10.50
N MET A 90 -0.07 -12.43 -11.65
CA MET A 90 0.01 -13.51 -12.64
C MET A 90 1.45 -13.73 -13.12
N THR A 91 2.19 -12.66 -13.37
CA THR A 91 3.61 -12.73 -13.74
C THR A 91 4.46 -13.37 -12.66
N ILE A 92 4.22 -13.04 -11.37
CA ILE A 92 4.90 -13.69 -10.24
C ILE A 92 4.61 -15.19 -10.22
N VAL A 93 3.35 -15.59 -10.40
CA VAL A 93 2.92 -17.00 -10.45
C VAL A 93 3.61 -17.76 -11.59
N LEU A 94 3.75 -17.13 -12.76
CA LEU A 94 4.35 -17.76 -13.95
C LEU A 94 5.88 -17.85 -13.87
N LEU A 95 6.53 -16.82 -13.35
CA LEU A 95 8.00 -16.76 -13.27
C LEU A 95 8.57 -17.68 -12.20
N ARG A 96 7.85 -17.86 -11.07
CA ARG A 96 8.34 -18.67 -9.94
C ARG A 96 9.77 -18.26 -9.54
N GLU A 97 10.69 -19.23 -9.47
CA GLU A 97 12.09 -18.98 -9.09
C GLU A 97 12.84 -18.06 -10.08
N LYS A 98 12.40 -17.99 -11.35
CA LYS A 98 12.97 -17.08 -12.36
C LYS A 98 12.59 -15.61 -12.16
N ILE A 99 11.94 -15.31 -11.05
CA ILE A 99 11.51 -13.94 -10.69
C ILE A 99 12.71 -12.99 -10.61
N VAL A 100 13.85 -13.48 -10.12
CA VAL A 100 15.08 -12.69 -9.95
C VAL A 100 15.69 -12.31 -11.31
N ASP A 101 15.61 -13.19 -12.30
CA ASP A 101 16.11 -12.91 -13.67
C ASP A 101 15.27 -11.86 -14.41
N ASN A 102 14.05 -11.56 -13.90
CA ASN A 102 13.06 -10.71 -14.55
C ASN A 102 12.65 -9.51 -13.68
N LEU A 103 13.54 -9.01 -12.82
CA LEU A 103 13.25 -7.92 -11.88
C LEU A 103 12.73 -6.66 -12.57
N TRP A 104 13.27 -6.31 -13.75
CA TRP A 104 12.84 -5.16 -14.53
C TRP A 104 11.36 -5.27 -14.96
N LEU A 105 10.92 -6.44 -15.42
CA LEU A 105 9.54 -6.69 -15.83
C LEU A 105 8.57 -6.54 -14.65
N ILE A 106 8.92 -7.15 -13.53
CA ILE A 106 8.11 -7.12 -12.31
C ILE A 106 8.02 -5.71 -11.74
N SER A 107 9.13 -4.97 -11.74
CA SER A 107 9.17 -3.58 -11.31
C SER A 107 8.30 -2.67 -12.18
N ILE A 108 8.33 -2.86 -13.50
CA ILE A 108 7.48 -2.12 -14.45
C ILE A 108 6.00 -2.39 -14.17
N LEU A 109 5.62 -3.66 -14.07
CA LEU A 109 4.24 -4.05 -13.81
C LEU A 109 3.74 -3.53 -12.46
N TYR A 110 4.58 -3.60 -11.41
CA TYR A 110 4.27 -3.01 -10.11
C TYR A 110 4.04 -1.50 -10.21
N GLY A 111 5.00 -0.76 -10.79
CA GLY A 111 4.92 0.70 -10.92
C GLY A 111 3.68 1.16 -11.67
N ILE A 112 3.36 0.52 -12.81
CA ILE A 112 2.15 0.81 -13.59
C ILE A 112 0.89 0.49 -12.77
N SER A 113 0.83 -0.69 -12.14
CA SER A 113 -0.34 -1.12 -11.39
C SER A 113 -0.65 -0.17 -10.23
N GLN A 114 0.36 0.22 -9.45
CA GLN A 114 0.18 1.08 -8.27
C GLN A 114 -0.16 2.52 -8.67
N SER A 115 0.48 3.08 -9.69
CA SER A 115 0.20 4.44 -10.18
C SER A 115 -1.20 4.56 -10.77
N ALA A 116 -1.64 3.59 -11.58
CA ALA A 116 -2.97 3.54 -12.16
C ALA A 116 -4.06 3.20 -11.13
N TYR A 117 -3.70 2.58 -9.99
CA TYR A 117 -4.63 2.26 -8.91
C TYR A 117 -4.84 3.44 -7.95
N TRP A 118 -3.78 3.89 -7.26
CA TRP A 118 -3.93 4.76 -6.08
C TRP A 118 -4.43 6.17 -6.40
N PHE A 119 -3.91 6.80 -7.43
CA PHE A 119 -4.30 8.17 -7.77
C PHE A 119 -5.78 8.27 -8.18
N PRO A 120 -6.27 7.47 -9.17
CA PRO A 120 -7.68 7.48 -9.55
C PRO A 120 -8.61 7.00 -8.44
N TYR A 121 -8.16 6.01 -7.63
CA TYR A 121 -8.91 5.49 -6.50
C TYR A 121 -9.23 6.58 -5.47
N ASN A 122 -8.24 7.36 -5.06
CA ASN A 122 -8.44 8.44 -4.09
C ASN A 122 -9.44 9.49 -4.60
N LEU A 123 -9.34 9.87 -5.87
CA LEU A 123 -10.29 10.80 -6.48
C LEU A 123 -11.70 10.19 -6.55
N PHE A 124 -11.80 8.94 -6.92
CA PHE A 124 -13.06 8.22 -7.01
C PHE A 124 -13.77 8.11 -5.66
N VAL A 125 -13.03 7.80 -4.59
CA VAL A 125 -13.58 7.75 -3.22
C VAL A 125 -14.08 9.13 -2.79
N ILE A 126 -13.35 10.21 -3.11
CA ILE A 126 -13.79 11.58 -2.80
C ILE A 126 -15.11 11.90 -3.50
N ASP A 127 -15.29 11.48 -4.75
CA ASP A 127 -16.51 11.74 -5.53
C ASP A 127 -17.69 10.89 -5.03
N LYS A 128 -17.46 9.65 -4.59
CA LYS A 128 -18.51 8.71 -4.18
C LYS A 128 -19.01 8.91 -2.76
N ILE A 129 -18.14 9.29 -1.85
CA ILE A 129 -18.47 9.39 -0.42
C ILE A 129 -18.79 10.83 -0.06
N GLU A 130 -20.05 11.08 0.31
CA GLU A 130 -20.50 12.39 0.76
C GLU A 130 -19.75 12.84 2.01
N ASN A 131 -19.53 14.15 2.13
CA ASN A 131 -18.78 14.71 3.28
C ASN A 131 -19.40 14.32 4.63
N SER A 132 -20.75 14.27 4.70
CA SER A 132 -21.50 13.86 5.88
C SER A 132 -21.29 12.40 6.29
N GLU A 133 -20.99 11.50 5.34
CA GLU A 133 -20.82 10.06 5.57
C GLU A 133 -19.33 9.67 5.63
N ARG A 134 -18.42 10.59 5.29
CA ARG A 134 -16.98 10.31 5.16
C ARG A 134 -16.35 9.75 6.44
N THR A 135 -16.71 10.29 7.59
CA THR A 135 -16.20 9.81 8.89
C THR A 135 -16.61 8.36 9.15
N ASN A 136 -17.90 8.05 8.98
CA ASN A 136 -18.43 6.70 9.18
C ASN A 136 -17.83 5.69 8.20
N TYR A 137 -17.69 6.08 6.93
CA TYR A 137 -17.01 5.29 5.92
C TYR A 137 -15.56 4.98 6.31
N THR A 138 -14.81 6.01 6.71
CA THR A 138 -13.40 5.87 7.10
C THR A 138 -13.23 4.97 8.31
N VAL A 139 -14.07 5.12 9.33
CA VAL A 139 -14.05 4.27 10.53
C VAL A 139 -14.32 2.81 10.14
N LYS A 140 -15.38 2.55 9.38
CA LYS A 140 -15.74 1.19 8.93
C LYS A 140 -14.64 0.55 8.08
N LYS A 141 -14.11 1.31 7.11
CA LYS A 141 -12.99 0.88 6.27
C LYS A 141 -11.78 0.52 7.12
N ASN A 142 -11.36 1.43 8.01
CA ASN A 142 -10.16 1.23 8.84
C ASN A 142 -10.30 0.03 9.78
N LEU A 143 -11.48 -0.20 10.37
CA LEU A 143 -11.73 -1.39 11.20
C LEU A 143 -11.53 -2.68 10.40
N ILE A 144 -12.11 -2.78 9.20
CA ILE A 144 -11.98 -3.96 8.35
C ILE A 144 -10.53 -4.16 7.89
N VAL A 145 -9.90 -3.11 7.37
CA VAL A 145 -8.51 -3.17 6.86
C VAL A 145 -7.52 -3.50 7.98
N SER A 146 -7.72 -2.96 9.19
CA SER A 146 -6.88 -3.27 10.35
C SER A 146 -7.08 -4.70 10.84
N SER A 147 -8.32 -5.21 10.87
CA SER A 147 -8.60 -6.62 11.22
C SER A 147 -7.90 -7.57 10.25
N ILE A 148 -7.93 -7.27 8.96
CA ILE A 148 -7.18 -8.01 7.93
C ILE A 148 -5.68 -7.92 8.21
N GLY A 149 -5.16 -6.73 8.54
CA GLY A 149 -3.75 -6.51 8.89
C GLY A 149 -3.28 -7.35 10.10
N VAL A 150 -4.18 -7.72 10.99
CA VAL A 150 -3.87 -8.60 12.13
C VAL A 150 -3.96 -10.08 11.76
N LEU A 151 -5.02 -10.48 11.08
CA LEU A 151 -5.32 -11.91 10.85
C LEU A 151 -4.55 -12.49 9.66
N PHE A 152 -4.49 -11.77 8.54
CA PHE A 152 -3.97 -12.30 7.30
C PHE A 152 -2.47 -12.57 7.27
N PRO A 153 -1.59 -11.83 7.96
CA PRO A 153 -0.17 -12.21 8.00
C PRO A 153 0.04 -13.60 8.59
N ILE A 154 -0.69 -13.97 9.65
CA ILE A 154 -0.63 -15.32 10.24
C ILE A 154 -1.18 -16.35 9.24
N ILE A 155 -2.36 -16.09 8.66
CA ILE A 155 -2.98 -17.01 7.70
C ILE A 155 -2.04 -17.26 6.52
N LEU A 156 -1.51 -16.20 5.89
CA LEU A 156 -0.62 -16.32 4.73
C LEU A 156 0.71 -16.98 5.10
N GLY A 157 1.31 -16.59 6.23
CA GLY A 157 2.55 -17.20 6.71
C GLY A 157 2.40 -18.69 6.99
N THR A 158 1.30 -19.10 7.61
CA THR A 158 0.96 -20.50 7.86
C THR A 158 0.70 -21.24 6.55
N THR A 159 -0.08 -20.64 5.64
CA THR A 159 -0.37 -21.26 4.33
C THR A 159 0.90 -21.48 3.52
N ILE A 160 1.81 -20.49 3.44
CA ILE A 160 3.08 -20.63 2.73
C ILE A 160 3.97 -21.71 3.38
N THR A 161 3.93 -21.84 4.71
CA THR A 161 4.75 -22.83 5.43
C THR A 161 4.23 -24.25 5.23
N ILE A 162 2.91 -24.45 5.21
CA ILE A 162 2.27 -25.78 5.03
C ILE A 162 2.29 -26.20 3.55
N THR A 163 2.13 -25.25 2.64
CA THR A 163 2.13 -25.51 1.20
C THR A 163 3.45 -25.05 0.56
N ASN A 164 3.43 -23.94 -0.12
CA ASN A 164 4.57 -23.21 -0.64
C ASN A 164 4.13 -21.81 -1.08
N PHE A 165 5.10 -20.98 -1.49
CA PHE A 165 4.84 -19.62 -1.99
C PHE A 165 4.02 -19.64 -3.28
N GLU A 166 4.29 -20.57 -4.18
CA GLU A 166 3.66 -20.68 -5.51
C GLU A 166 2.16 -20.97 -5.39
N LEU A 167 1.76 -21.95 -4.58
CA LEU A 167 0.33 -22.27 -4.36
C LEU A 167 -0.38 -21.10 -3.67
N THR A 168 0.27 -20.47 -2.70
CA THR A 168 -0.31 -19.29 -2.05
C THR A 168 -0.48 -18.14 -3.03
N SER A 169 0.47 -17.93 -3.96
CA SER A 169 0.37 -16.89 -4.99
C SER A 169 -0.80 -17.13 -5.94
N ILE A 170 -1.17 -18.38 -6.22
CA ILE A 170 -2.39 -18.72 -7.01
C ILE A 170 -3.66 -18.31 -6.24
N ILE A 171 -3.70 -18.52 -4.93
CA ILE A 171 -4.84 -18.05 -4.11
C ILE A 171 -4.95 -16.52 -4.17
N ILE A 172 -3.82 -15.82 -4.08
CA ILE A 172 -3.79 -14.36 -4.20
C ILE A 172 -4.20 -13.88 -5.60
N LEU A 173 -3.83 -14.64 -6.64
CA LEU A 173 -4.29 -14.39 -8.01
C LEU A 173 -5.82 -14.51 -8.12
N ALA A 174 -6.42 -15.53 -7.51
CA ALA A 174 -7.88 -15.68 -7.46
C ALA A 174 -8.56 -14.51 -6.72
N ILE A 175 -7.97 -14.05 -5.60
CA ILE A 175 -8.44 -12.87 -4.86
C ILE A 175 -8.37 -11.61 -5.76
N SER A 176 -7.31 -11.45 -6.54
CA SER A 176 -7.18 -10.31 -7.46
C SER A 176 -8.19 -10.36 -8.61
N LEU A 177 -8.59 -11.55 -9.07
CA LEU A 177 -9.67 -11.72 -10.03
C LEU A 177 -11.01 -11.25 -9.47
N VAL A 178 -11.32 -11.61 -8.21
CA VAL A 178 -12.52 -11.12 -7.52
C VAL A 178 -12.49 -9.58 -7.42
N GLN A 179 -11.33 -8.99 -7.15
CA GLN A 179 -11.19 -7.53 -7.14
C GLN A 179 -11.49 -6.89 -8.50
N ILE A 180 -11.09 -7.53 -9.62
CA ILE A 180 -11.46 -7.08 -10.98
C ILE A 180 -12.98 -7.07 -11.12
N ILE A 181 -13.66 -8.18 -10.81
CA ILE A 181 -15.13 -8.30 -10.92
C ILE A 181 -15.80 -7.18 -10.13
N LEU A 182 -15.42 -6.98 -8.87
CA LEU A 182 -15.98 -5.93 -8.03
C LEU A 182 -15.71 -4.51 -8.59
N SER A 183 -14.56 -4.28 -9.21
CA SER A 183 -14.24 -2.98 -9.80
C SER A 183 -15.18 -2.64 -10.97
N PHE A 184 -15.67 -3.63 -11.71
CA PHE A 184 -16.63 -3.44 -12.80
C PHE A 184 -18.06 -3.22 -12.30
N MET A 185 -18.39 -3.62 -11.06
CA MET A 185 -19.69 -3.33 -10.45
C MET A 185 -19.84 -1.85 -10.04
N LEU A 186 -18.74 -1.12 -9.90
CA LEU A 186 -18.77 0.31 -9.59
C LEU A 186 -19.18 1.11 -10.83
N THR A 187 -20.03 2.12 -10.66
CA THR A 187 -20.49 2.96 -11.77
C THR A 187 -19.79 4.33 -11.77
N PRO A 188 -19.57 4.95 -12.94
CA PRO A 188 -19.08 6.33 -13.02
C PRO A 188 -20.03 7.29 -12.30
N ASP A 189 -19.50 8.28 -11.60
CA ASP A 189 -20.33 9.30 -10.97
C ASP A 189 -20.78 10.36 -11.99
N LYS A 190 -22.02 10.83 -11.84
CA LYS A 190 -22.56 11.90 -12.67
C LYS A 190 -22.01 13.28 -12.26
N HIS A 191 -21.73 13.46 -10.97
CA HIS A 191 -21.22 14.70 -10.39
C HIS A 191 -19.74 14.51 -10.01
N VAL A 192 -18.89 14.65 -11.00
CA VAL A 192 -17.45 14.59 -10.80
C VAL A 192 -16.94 15.98 -10.43
N SER A 193 -16.21 16.09 -9.32
CA SER A 193 -15.51 17.32 -8.97
C SER A 193 -14.63 17.76 -10.15
N GLN A 194 -14.87 18.99 -10.66
CA GLN A 194 -14.09 19.51 -11.77
C GLN A 194 -12.64 19.71 -11.31
N LEU A 195 -11.74 18.85 -11.83
CA LEU A 195 -10.30 19.08 -11.72
C LEU A 195 -9.89 20.02 -12.85
N ASN A 196 -9.27 21.12 -12.49
CA ASN A 196 -8.53 21.93 -13.46
C ASN A 196 -7.51 21.03 -14.18
N LYS A 197 -7.31 21.27 -15.47
CA LYS A 197 -6.32 20.51 -16.26
C LYS A 197 -4.99 20.51 -15.51
N TYR A 198 -4.52 19.33 -15.12
CA TYR A 198 -3.23 19.21 -14.45
C TYR A 198 -2.13 19.72 -15.38
N ASN A 199 -1.41 20.74 -14.92
CA ASN A 199 -0.26 21.27 -15.60
C ASN A 199 0.96 21.06 -14.70
N MET A 200 1.84 20.15 -15.10
CA MET A 200 3.02 19.78 -14.32
C MET A 200 3.94 20.99 -14.07
N VAL A 201 4.14 21.83 -15.09
CA VAL A 201 5.01 23.01 -15.00
C VAL A 201 4.44 24.04 -14.03
N GLU A 202 3.12 24.30 -14.12
CA GLU A 202 2.45 25.23 -13.21
C GLU A 202 2.48 24.70 -11.77
N THR A 203 2.20 23.41 -11.58
CA THR A 203 2.26 22.75 -10.26
C THR A 203 3.66 22.84 -9.68
N TRP A 204 4.69 22.56 -10.48
CA TRP A 204 6.10 22.69 -10.06
C TRP A 204 6.48 24.12 -9.68
N ASN A 205 6.02 25.11 -10.44
CA ASN A 205 6.23 26.51 -10.14
C ASN A 205 5.51 26.96 -8.86
N ARG A 206 4.30 26.45 -8.61
CA ARG A 206 3.57 26.68 -7.34
C ARG A 206 4.30 26.04 -6.16
N ILE A 207 4.82 24.81 -6.29
CA ILE A 207 5.62 24.13 -5.27
C ILE A 207 6.88 24.95 -4.97
N LYS A 208 7.60 25.41 -6.01
CA LYS A 208 8.82 26.22 -5.84
C LYS A 208 8.56 27.53 -5.09
N LYS A 209 7.42 28.16 -5.29
CA LYS A 209 7.06 29.43 -4.66
C LYS A 209 6.54 29.26 -3.23
N ASN A 210 5.98 28.11 -2.87
CA ASN A 210 5.35 27.91 -1.57
C ASN A 210 6.25 27.13 -0.61
N LYS A 211 6.79 27.85 0.39
CA LYS A 211 7.68 27.30 1.43
C LYS A 211 7.00 26.18 2.28
N GLN A 212 5.70 26.30 2.51
CA GLN A 212 4.97 25.29 3.29
C GLN A 212 4.80 23.99 2.51
N VAL A 213 4.48 24.09 1.20
CA VAL A 213 4.36 22.90 0.32
C VAL A 213 5.70 22.19 0.19
N LYS A 214 6.82 22.91 0.08
CA LYS A 214 8.16 22.30 0.09
C LYS A 214 8.43 21.53 1.38
N LYS A 215 8.07 22.11 2.55
CA LYS A 215 8.23 21.42 3.84
C LYS A 215 7.35 20.16 3.91
N MET A 216 6.11 20.25 3.44
CA MET A 216 5.22 19.07 3.40
C MET A 216 5.80 17.97 2.51
N LEU A 217 6.29 18.31 1.30
CA LEU A 217 6.93 17.33 0.42
C LEU A 217 8.18 16.70 1.04
N LEU A 218 8.98 17.47 1.77
CA LEU A 218 10.14 16.93 2.50
C LEU A 218 9.68 15.96 3.60
N VAL A 219 8.63 16.31 4.35
CA VAL A 219 8.08 15.44 5.39
C VAL A 219 7.53 14.16 4.77
N GLU A 220 6.75 14.23 3.69
CA GLU A 220 6.22 13.06 2.98
C GLU A 220 7.35 12.18 2.41
N PHE A 221 8.41 12.77 1.89
CA PHE A 221 9.60 12.04 1.44
C PHE A 221 10.24 11.27 2.60
N LEU A 222 10.47 11.92 3.76
CA LEU A 222 11.04 11.26 4.94
C LEU A 222 10.12 10.18 5.50
N VAL A 223 8.80 10.45 5.55
CA VAL A 223 7.79 9.48 5.98
C VAL A 223 7.79 8.25 5.06
N GLY A 224 7.97 8.44 3.74
CA GLY A 224 8.05 7.33 2.77
C GLY A 224 9.17 6.32 3.09
N PHE A 225 10.26 6.73 3.73
CA PHE A 225 11.30 5.81 4.20
C PHE A 225 10.92 5.01 5.44
N THR A 226 10.02 5.54 6.27
CA THR A 226 9.67 4.96 7.59
C THR A 226 8.39 4.13 7.57
N ILE A 227 7.57 4.23 6.52
CA ILE A 227 6.32 3.45 6.40
C ILE A 227 6.64 1.96 6.24
N SER A 228 5.75 1.10 6.69
CA SER A 228 5.87 -0.36 6.65
C SER A 228 6.20 -0.94 5.27
N ASP A 229 5.77 -0.27 4.20
CA ASP A 229 6.04 -0.65 2.82
C ASP A 229 7.26 0.10 2.22
N GLY A 230 7.93 0.95 3.03
CA GLY A 230 9.13 1.70 2.65
C GLY A 230 10.43 0.92 2.93
N ALA A 231 11.56 1.59 2.73
CA ALA A 231 12.89 0.98 2.89
C ALA A 231 13.11 0.38 4.29
N LEU A 232 12.70 1.09 5.34
CA LEU A 232 12.85 0.60 6.72
C LEU A 232 11.99 -0.65 6.99
N GLY A 233 10.73 -0.66 6.53
CA GLY A 233 9.85 -1.82 6.67
C GLY A 233 10.38 -3.04 5.93
N THR A 234 10.97 -2.84 4.76
CA THR A 234 11.65 -3.90 3.99
C THR A 234 12.85 -4.45 4.75
N LEU A 235 13.73 -3.60 5.29
CA LEU A 235 14.89 -4.03 6.11
C LEU A 235 14.45 -4.80 7.35
N ILE A 236 13.42 -4.34 8.07
CA ILE A 236 12.86 -5.05 9.23
C ILE A 236 12.33 -6.43 8.80
N THR A 237 11.65 -6.53 7.67
CA THR A 237 11.17 -7.81 7.13
C THR A 237 12.33 -8.78 6.87
N ILE A 238 13.42 -8.28 6.27
CA ILE A 238 14.63 -9.06 6.00
C ILE A 238 15.24 -9.56 7.30
N LEU A 239 15.41 -8.69 8.29
CA LEU A 239 15.97 -9.05 9.61
C LEU A 239 15.12 -10.13 10.31
N ILE A 240 13.79 -9.96 10.31
CA ILE A 240 12.88 -10.96 10.89
C ILE A 240 13.01 -12.30 10.15
N PHE A 241 12.99 -12.27 8.81
CA PHE A 241 13.08 -13.49 8.03
C PHE A 241 14.42 -14.19 8.21
N ASN A 242 15.52 -13.46 8.24
CA ASN A 242 16.86 -14.01 8.48
C ASN A 242 17.03 -14.60 9.88
N ALA A 243 16.42 -13.98 10.89
CA ALA A 243 16.46 -14.47 12.27
C ALA A 243 15.65 -15.77 12.45
N PHE A 244 14.48 -15.87 11.85
CA PHE A 244 13.56 -16.98 12.11
C PHE A 244 13.46 -18.01 10.97
N LYS A 245 13.90 -17.67 9.77
CA LYS A 245 13.92 -18.52 8.56
C LYS A 245 12.57 -19.15 8.16
N THR A 246 11.45 -18.74 8.76
CA THR A 246 10.12 -19.29 8.48
C THR A 246 9.10 -18.20 8.17
N ASN A 247 8.25 -18.47 7.17
CA ASN A 247 7.16 -17.54 6.79
C ASN A 247 6.09 -17.46 7.89
N MET A 248 5.86 -18.52 8.65
CA MET A 248 4.93 -18.53 9.79
C MET A 248 5.34 -17.50 10.85
N ASN A 249 6.60 -17.51 11.27
CA ASN A 249 7.10 -16.57 12.26
C ASN A 249 7.08 -15.13 11.73
N LEU A 250 7.41 -14.91 10.46
CA LEU A 250 7.24 -13.60 9.80
C LEU A 250 5.78 -13.12 9.89
N GLY A 251 4.81 -14.00 9.62
CA GLY A 251 3.38 -13.70 9.74
C GLY A 251 2.98 -13.35 11.18
N ILE A 252 3.41 -14.13 12.17
CA ILE A 252 3.11 -13.90 13.59
C ILE A 252 3.67 -12.55 14.05
N ILE A 253 4.93 -12.26 13.77
CA ILE A 253 5.58 -11.00 14.17
C ILE A 253 4.90 -9.80 13.49
N THR A 254 4.56 -9.90 12.21
CA THR A 254 3.83 -8.85 11.48
C THR A 254 2.46 -8.59 12.11
N SER A 255 1.74 -9.63 12.51
CA SER A 255 0.44 -9.51 13.19
C SER A 255 0.56 -8.88 14.58
N ILE A 256 1.53 -9.31 15.39
CA ILE A 256 1.81 -8.72 16.71
C ILE A 256 2.16 -7.24 16.56
N SER A 257 3.02 -6.89 15.61
CA SER A 257 3.39 -5.50 15.32
C SER A 257 2.18 -4.66 14.94
N THR A 258 1.23 -5.21 14.17
CA THR A 258 -0.02 -4.54 13.81
C THR A 258 -0.90 -4.31 15.04
N ILE A 259 -1.04 -5.30 15.93
CA ILE A 259 -1.81 -5.16 17.19
C ILE A 259 -1.18 -4.09 18.07
N LEU A 260 0.14 -4.10 18.26
CA LEU A 260 0.86 -3.10 19.04
C LEU A 260 0.67 -1.70 18.47
N SER A 261 0.71 -1.56 17.14
CA SER A 261 0.44 -0.29 16.45
C SER A 261 -0.98 0.22 16.69
N MET A 262 -1.99 -0.66 16.66
CA MET A 262 -3.37 -0.29 16.97
C MET A 262 -3.54 0.14 18.44
N CYS A 263 -2.91 -0.56 19.37
CA CYS A 263 -2.89 -0.19 20.78
C CYS A 263 -2.19 1.17 20.99
N ALA A 264 -1.06 1.39 20.34
CA ALA A 264 -0.33 2.65 20.38
C ALA A 264 -1.17 3.83 19.86
N ILE A 265 -1.87 3.66 18.72
CA ILE A 265 -2.79 4.68 18.15
C ILE A 265 -3.89 5.03 19.17
N LYS A 266 -4.49 4.02 19.82
CA LYS A 266 -5.55 4.23 20.82
C LYS A 266 -5.04 4.96 22.04
N LEU A 267 -3.87 4.58 22.55
CA LEU A 267 -3.21 5.25 23.68
C LEU A 267 -2.84 6.69 23.32
N TYR A 268 -2.29 6.88 22.14
CA TYR A 268 -1.95 8.19 21.60
C TYR A 268 -3.15 9.13 21.57
N GLY A 269 -4.28 8.70 21.01
CA GLY A 269 -5.53 9.47 20.99
C GLY A 269 -6.01 9.86 22.39
N LYS A 270 -5.78 9.00 23.42
CA LYS A 270 -6.14 9.28 24.81
C LYS A 270 -5.18 10.27 25.49
N ILE A 271 -3.87 10.11 25.26
CA ILE A 271 -2.83 10.93 25.90
C ILE A 271 -2.76 12.34 25.32
N PHE A 272 -2.97 12.47 24.00
CA PHE A 272 -2.77 13.72 23.27
C PHE A 272 -4.05 14.48 22.93
N LYS A 273 -5.23 14.00 23.39
CA LYS A 273 -6.55 14.59 23.09
C LYS A 273 -6.63 16.12 23.28
N ASN A 274 -5.84 16.68 24.23
CA ASN A 274 -5.85 18.10 24.57
C ASN A 274 -4.48 18.79 24.38
N LYS A 275 -3.56 18.18 23.60
CA LYS A 275 -2.23 18.75 23.37
C LYS A 275 -2.12 19.36 21.98
N SER A 276 -1.27 20.38 21.83
CA SER A 276 -1.05 21.03 20.54
C SER A 276 -0.42 20.09 19.53
N ASP A 277 -0.82 20.20 18.26
CA ASP A 277 -0.32 19.39 17.15
C ASP A 277 1.21 19.38 17.05
N LYS A 278 1.87 20.48 17.43
CA LYS A 278 3.33 20.59 17.45
C LYS A 278 3.98 19.62 18.45
N LYS A 279 3.41 19.46 19.64
CA LYS A 279 3.92 18.51 20.66
C LYS A 279 3.69 17.08 20.20
N ILE A 280 2.55 16.85 19.57
CA ILE A 280 2.16 15.57 19.00
C ILE A 280 3.18 15.13 17.95
N LEU A 281 3.47 15.99 16.98
CA LEU A 281 4.44 15.71 15.90
C LEU A 281 5.86 15.48 16.46
N MET A 282 6.26 16.24 17.47
CA MET A 282 7.57 16.08 18.07
C MET A 282 7.74 14.72 18.77
N PHE A 283 6.73 14.27 19.54
CA PHE A 283 6.78 12.95 20.18
C PHE A 283 6.70 11.79 19.16
N SER A 284 5.86 11.92 18.12
CA SER A 284 5.73 10.87 17.10
C SER A 284 6.99 10.71 16.25
N SER A 285 7.82 11.74 16.10
CA SER A 285 9.08 11.67 15.36
C SER A 285 10.23 11.01 16.16
N ILE A 286 10.16 10.99 17.50
CA ILE A 286 11.20 10.38 18.35
C ILE A 286 11.14 8.84 18.27
N ILE A 287 9.94 8.25 18.22
CA ILE A 287 9.76 6.79 18.24
C ILE A 287 10.47 6.08 17.06
N PRO A 288 10.32 6.54 15.80
CA PRO A 288 11.06 5.95 14.68
C PRO A 288 12.58 6.06 14.82
N VAL A 289 13.08 7.18 15.36
CA VAL A 289 14.52 7.37 15.59
C VAL A 289 15.03 6.34 16.60
N ILE A 290 14.34 6.15 17.71
CA ILE A 290 14.71 5.13 18.71
C ILE A 290 14.68 3.73 18.07
N SER A 291 13.65 3.42 17.26
CA SER A 291 13.55 2.12 16.59
C SER A 291 14.71 1.86 15.63
N VAL A 292 15.15 2.85 14.87
CA VAL A 292 16.32 2.73 13.99
C VAL A 292 17.60 2.52 14.80
N LEU A 293 17.79 3.27 15.88
CA LEU A 293 18.95 3.14 16.76
C LEU A 293 19.00 1.75 17.40
N THR A 294 17.88 1.21 17.89
CA THR A 294 17.84 -0.15 18.47
C THR A 294 18.22 -1.23 17.46
N VAL A 295 17.80 -1.09 16.20
CA VAL A 295 18.20 -2.02 15.12
C VAL A 295 19.70 -1.91 14.86
N LEU A 296 20.24 -0.70 14.73
CA LEU A 296 21.68 -0.49 14.48
C LEU A 296 22.58 -1.03 15.59
N PHE A 297 22.16 -0.90 16.86
CA PHE A 297 22.95 -1.42 18.00
C PHE A 297 22.86 -2.94 18.13
N ASN A 298 21.75 -3.57 17.72
CA ASN A 298 21.62 -5.03 17.78
C ASN A 298 22.28 -5.78 16.60
N THR A 299 22.58 -5.11 15.50
CA THR A 299 23.27 -5.73 14.36
C THR A 299 24.80 -5.81 14.55
N ASN A 300 25.34 -5.18 15.60
CA ASN A 300 26.78 -5.20 15.91
C ASN A 300 27.16 -6.24 16.99
N ASN A 301 26.23 -7.07 17.45
CA ASN A 301 26.43 -8.23 18.28
C ASN A 301 26.00 -9.50 17.55
#